data_d10ff7dc041534b5c8398a5c857014a4
#
_entry.id   d10ff7dc041534b5c8398a5c857014a4
#
_cell.length_a   1.000
_cell.length_b   1.000
_cell.length_c   1.000
_cell.angle_alpha   90.00
_cell.angle_beta   90.00
_cell.angle_gamma   90.00
#
_symmetry.space_group_name_H-M   'P 1'
#
loop_
_entity.id
_entity.type
_entity.pdbx_description
1 polymer ?
#
loop_
_entity_poly.entity_id
_entity_poly.type
_entity_poly.pdbx_seq_one_letter_code
_entity_poly.pdbx_strand_id
1 'polypeptide(L)'
;VSVEKKAEPAPAATATPAADTTKDKAEAEETPAATQNESESESSSSTATQAETPAPAASASASSVAALAMQYVGVPYVWGGSSPSGFDCSGLVSYVYAQFGVSLPHQSEGIRAAGTVVSASEARPGDVVWWPGHVGIYMGNGMMVDAANESIGVQYASVYAGATYLRIS
;
A
#
# COMPACT_ATOMS: atom_id res chain seq x y z
N VAL A 1 15.31 2.81 57.76
CA VAL A 1 14.91 1.40 57.60
C VAL A 1 14.90 1.08 56.11
N SER A 2 15.97 0.44 55.70
CA SER A 2 16.16 -0.09 54.35
C SER A 2 15.23 -1.23 54.12
N VAL A 3 14.63 -1.26 52.94
CA VAL A 3 14.07 -2.52 52.40
C VAL A 3 14.49 -2.67 50.96
N GLU A 4 15.17 -3.70 50.80
CA GLU A 4 15.94 -4.24 49.72
C GLU A 4 15.07 -4.64 48.52
N LYS A 5 15.60 -4.32 47.39
CA LYS A 5 15.25 -4.72 46.05
C LYS A 5 15.43 -6.21 45.88
N LYS A 6 14.38 -6.92 45.45
CA LYS A 6 14.51 -8.25 44.93
C LYS A 6 14.21 -8.26 43.42
N ALA A 7 15.24 -8.45 42.68
CA ALA A 7 15.19 -8.76 41.27
C ALA A 7 14.77 -10.20 41.10
N GLU A 8 13.91 -10.45 40.12
CA GLU A 8 13.58 -11.80 39.69
C GLU A 8 13.87 -12.00 38.20
N PRO A 9 14.46 -13.12 37.87
CA PRO A 9 15.07 -13.31 36.56
C PRO A 9 14.10 -13.82 35.50
N ALA A 10 14.41 -13.49 34.27
CA ALA A 10 13.82 -14.03 33.07
C ALA A 10 14.02 -15.55 32.95
N PRO A 11 13.12 -16.29 32.36
CA PRO A 11 13.46 -17.62 31.87
C PRO A 11 13.92 -17.54 30.41
N ALA A 12 15.11 -18.06 30.28
CA ALA A 12 15.79 -18.26 29.02
C ALA A 12 15.15 -19.37 28.18
N ALA A 13 15.39 -19.18 26.90
CA ALA A 13 15.28 -20.08 25.78
C ALA A 13 15.60 -21.56 26.06
N THR A 14 15.07 -22.40 25.24
CA THR A 14 15.69 -23.62 24.65
C THR A 14 14.65 -24.23 23.73
N ALA A 15 14.85 -24.58 22.58
CA ALA A 15 15.89 -25.04 21.69
C ALA A 15 15.20 -25.78 20.54
N THR A 16 15.67 -25.54 19.38
CA THR A 16 15.57 -26.43 18.21
C THR A 16 16.15 -27.82 18.54
N PRO A 17 15.77 -28.92 17.88
CA PRO A 17 16.37 -29.26 16.60
C PRO A 17 15.42 -29.93 15.60
N ALA A 18 15.60 -29.62 14.33
CA ALA A 18 16.43 -30.38 13.35
C ALA A 18 15.77 -31.63 12.77
N ALA A 19 15.58 -31.51 11.47
CA ALA A 19 15.89 -32.44 10.39
C ALA A 19 15.31 -33.87 10.43
N ASP A 20 14.69 -34.23 9.35
CA ASP A 20 15.17 -35.33 8.55
C ASP A 20 14.54 -35.37 7.15
N THR A 21 15.39 -35.53 6.24
CA THR A 21 15.50 -35.82 4.84
C THR A 21 14.67 -37.04 4.40
N THR A 22 14.11 -37.00 3.21
CA THR A 22 14.25 -37.97 2.10
C THR A 22 13.21 -37.63 1.03
N LYS A 23 13.59 -37.15 -0.12
CA LYS A 23 14.13 -37.75 -1.32
C LYS A 23 13.24 -38.86 -1.91
N ASP A 24 12.71 -38.61 -3.07
CA ASP A 24 12.72 -39.37 -4.30
C ASP A 24 11.74 -38.78 -5.29
N LYS A 25 12.19 -38.34 -6.37
CA LYS A 25 12.68 -38.73 -7.66
C LYS A 25 11.60 -39.15 -8.68
N ALA A 26 11.70 -38.42 -9.80
CA ALA A 26 11.48 -38.80 -11.19
C ALA A 26 10.02 -38.85 -11.66
N GLU A 27 9.71 -38.45 -12.77
CA GLU A 27 10.26 -38.27 -14.12
C GLU A 27 9.08 -38.24 -15.11
N ALA A 28 9.27 -37.36 -16.04
CA ALA A 28 9.02 -37.48 -17.47
C ALA A 28 7.61 -37.30 -18.04
N GLU A 29 7.58 -36.31 -18.91
CA GLU A 29 7.23 -36.33 -20.34
C GLU A 29 5.77 -36.58 -20.67
N GLU A 30 5.13 -35.74 -21.46
CA GLU A 30 5.22 -35.46 -22.86
C GLU A 30 4.15 -34.43 -23.25
N THR A 31 4.54 -33.46 -24.02
CA THR A 31 3.68 -32.81 -25.00
C THR A 31 3.55 -33.70 -26.24
N PRO A 32 2.52 -33.62 -27.12
CA PRO A 32 2.43 -32.50 -28.04
C PRO A 32 1.04 -32.12 -28.61
N ALA A 33 1.06 -30.94 -29.20
CA ALA A 33 0.50 -30.55 -30.48
C ALA A 33 -1.02 -30.41 -30.71
N ALA A 34 -1.34 -29.15 -30.97
CA ALA A 34 -2.03 -28.60 -32.12
C ALA A 34 -3.32 -29.25 -32.63
N THR A 35 -4.35 -28.41 -32.75
CA THR A 35 -5.09 -28.28 -34.01
C THR A 35 -5.90 -26.98 -34.00
N GLN A 36 -5.67 -26.21 -35.04
CA GLN A 36 -6.42 -25.05 -35.48
C GLN A 36 -7.86 -25.45 -35.82
N ASN A 37 -8.80 -24.57 -35.60
CA ASN A 37 -9.87 -24.39 -36.53
C ASN A 37 -10.38 -22.95 -36.49
N GLU A 38 -10.17 -22.30 -37.62
CA GLU A 38 -10.84 -21.08 -38.04
C GLU A 38 -12.29 -21.35 -38.29
N SER A 39 -13.18 -20.45 -37.94
CA SER A 39 -14.30 -20.11 -38.78
C SER A 39 -14.87 -18.75 -38.38
N GLU A 40 -14.80 -17.88 -39.34
CA GLU A 40 -15.45 -16.57 -39.42
C GLU A 40 -16.98 -16.70 -39.33
N SER A 41 -17.62 -15.70 -38.76
CA SER A 41 -18.71 -14.96 -39.38
C SER A 41 -19.21 -13.83 -38.50
N GLU A 42 -18.95 -12.68 -38.96
CA GLU A 42 -19.67 -11.42 -39.15
C GLU A 42 -20.93 -11.11 -38.33
N SER A 43 -20.87 -9.88 -37.92
CA SER A 43 -21.85 -8.80 -38.09
C SER A 43 -22.67 -8.37 -36.87
N SER A 44 -22.44 -7.18 -36.56
CA SER A 44 -23.29 -6.02 -36.36
C SER A 44 -23.18 -5.32 -35.01
N SER A 45 -22.50 -4.19 -35.12
CA SER A 45 -23.00 -2.85 -34.78
C SER A 45 -23.60 -2.63 -33.39
N SER A 46 -22.91 -1.96 -32.56
CA SER A 46 -23.21 -0.59 -32.17
C SER A 46 -22.47 -0.14 -30.92
N THR A 47 -21.98 1.05 -31.08
CA THR A 47 -21.70 2.07 -30.07
C THR A 47 -20.38 1.94 -29.37
N ALA A 48 -19.41 2.55 -30.00
CA ALA A 48 -18.20 3.05 -29.41
C ALA A 48 -18.53 3.89 -28.18
N THR A 49 -18.15 3.40 -27.01
CA THR A 49 -17.80 4.28 -25.93
C THR A 49 -16.28 4.33 -25.91
N GLN A 50 -15.80 5.48 -26.24
CA GLN A 50 -14.40 5.84 -26.34
C GLN A 50 -13.65 5.35 -25.11
N ALA A 51 -12.64 4.53 -25.36
CA ALA A 51 -11.51 4.44 -24.47
C ALA A 51 -10.84 5.82 -24.49
N GLU A 52 -11.11 6.63 -23.48
CA GLU A 52 -10.30 7.80 -23.22
C GLU A 52 -8.90 7.33 -22.89
N THR A 53 -8.03 7.51 -23.84
CA THR A 53 -6.59 7.56 -23.65
C THR A 53 -6.30 8.49 -22.48
N PRO A 54 -5.53 8.09 -21.47
CA PRO A 54 -5.16 9.01 -20.41
C PRO A 54 -4.37 10.15 -21.02
N ALA A 55 -4.93 11.33 -20.94
CA ALA A 55 -4.25 12.56 -21.29
C ALA A 55 -3.00 12.74 -20.41
N PRO A 56 -1.94 13.39 -20.93
CA PRO A 56 -0.66 13.50 -20.23
C PRO A 56 -0.82 14.33 -18.96
N ALA A 57 -0.31 13.77 -17.88
CA ALA A 57 0.14 14.41 -16.65
C ALA A 57 -0.52 15.76 -16.32
N ALA A 58 -1.77 15.72 -15.90
CA ALA A 58 -2.26 16.76 -15.00
C ALA A 58 -1.48 16.57 -13.69
N SER A 59 -0.68 17.57 -13.32
CA SER A 59 -0.08 17.66 -11.99
C SER A 59 -1.12 17.22 -10.97
N ALA A 60 -0.83 16.17 -10.20
CA ALA A 60 -1.78 15.62 -9.25
C ALA A 60 -2.30 16.77 -8.39
N SER A 61 -3.53 17.21 -8.61
CA SER A 61 -4.07 18.19 -7.68
C SER A 61 -4.22 17.46 -6.35
N ALA A 62 -3.71 18.05 -5.31
CA ALA A 62 -3.73 17.46 -3.97
C ALA A 62 -5.13 16.95 -3.59
N SER A 63 -6.18 17.65 -4.02
CA SER A 63 -7.58 17.24 -3.83
C SER A 63 -7.94 15.94 -4.55
N SER A 64 -7.34 15.66 -5.72
CA SER A 64 -7.61 14.43 -6.48
C SER A 64 -6.97 13.22 -5.83
N VAL A 65 -5.77 13.36 -5.25
CA VAL A 65 -5.09 12.32 -4.46
C VAL A 65 -5.95 11.93 -3.26
N ALA A 66 -6.42 12.92 -2.50
CA ALA A 66 -7.28 12.69 -1.35
C ALA A 66 -8.61 12.00 -1.76
N ALA A 67 -9.25 12.48 -2.82
CA ALA A 67 -10.50 11.90 -3.32
C ALA A 67 -10.33 10.44 -3.75
N LEU A 68 -9.22 10.10 -4.39
CA LEU A 68 -8.92 8.74 -4.78
C LEU A 68 -8.64 7.84 -3.56
N ALA A 69 -7.88 8.34 -2.58
CA ALA A 69 -7.60 7.59 -1.35
C ALA A 69 -8.88 7.17 -0.61
N MET A 70 -9.89 8.03 -0.59
CA MET A 70 -11.19 7.73 0.02
C MET A 70 -11.90 6.52 -0.59
N GLN A 71 -11.68 6.23 -1.86
CA GLN A 71 -12.32 5.09 -2.53
C GLN A 71 -11.81 3.74 -2.03
N TYR A 72 -10.65 3.72 -1.39
CA TYR A 72 -10.05 2.50 -0.85
C TYR A 72 -10.36 2.27 0.63
N VAL A 73 -11.13 3.15 1.29
CA VAL A 73 -11.57 2.92 2.66
C VAL A 73 -12.38 1.62 2.74
N GLY A 74 -12.01 0.75 3.68
CA GLY A 74 -12.58 -0.59 3.84
C GLY A 74 -11.83 -1.71 3.12
N VAL A 75 -10.82 -1.40 2.30
CA VAL A 75 -9.93 -2.42 1.72
C VAL A 75 -9.12 -3.08 2.83
N PRO A 76 -8.95 -4.41 2.82
CA PRO A 76 -8.15 -5.11 3.82
C PRO A 76 -6.70 -4.63 3.89
N TYR A 77 -6.12 -4.64 5.09
CA TYR A 77 -4.68 -4.51 5.24
C TYR A 77 -3.99 -5.83 4.85
N VAL A 78 -2.97 -5.74 4.03
CA VAL A 78 -2.10 -6.85 3.68
C VAL A 78 -0.66 -6.35 3.76
N TRP A 79 0.17 -6.99 4.57
CA TRP A 79 1.58 -6.65 4.67
C TRP A 79 2.28 -6.79 3.30
N GLY A 80 2.95 -5.73 2.85
CA GLY A 80 3.54 -5.68 1.51
C GLY A 80 2.53 -5.51 0.38
N GLY A 81 1.24 -5.31 0.70
CA GLY A 81 0.17 -5.11 -0.27
C GLY A 81 0.21 -3.73 -0.92
N SER A 82 0.01 -3.68 -2.23
CA SER A 82 0.04 -2.46 -3.04
C SER A 82 -1.02 -2.46 -4.15
N SER A 83 -2.14 -3.12 -3.91
CA SER A 83 -3.24 -3.23 -4.87
C SER A 83 -4.60 -3.14 -4.18
N PRO A 84 -5.69 -2.90 -4.93
CA PRO A 84 -7.05 -2.89 -4.39
C PRO A 84 -7.51 -4.17 -3.70
N SER A 85 -6.77 -5.27 -3.84
CA SER A 85 -7.01 -6.52 -3.11
C SER A 85 -6.51 -6.48 -1.67
N GLY A 86 -5.63 -5.54 -1.35
CA GLY A 86 -5.07 -5.30 -0.03
C GLY A 86 -3.88 -4.35 -0.08
N PHE A 87 -3.80 -3.48 0.89
CA PHE A 87 -2.74 -2.50 1.03
C PHE A 87 -2.04 -2.60 2.37
N ASP A 88 -0.73 -2.31 2.39
CA ASP A 88 -0.10 -1.77 3.58
C ASP A 88 -0.07 -0.23 3.52
N CYS A 89 0.42 0.43 4.57
CA CYS A 89 0.39 1.90 4.67
C CYS A 89 1.13 2.58 3.52
N SER A 90 2.31 2.11 3.16
CA SER A 90 3.14 2.67 2.09
C SER A 90 2.66 2.23 0.70
N GLY A 91 2.11 1.04 0.58
CA GLY A 91 1.52 0.53 -0.65
C GLY A 91 0.28 1.32 -1.06
N LEU A 92 -0.58 1.68 -0.11
CA LEU A 92 -1.72 2.57 -0.38
C LEU A 92 -1.25 3.93 -0.92
N VAL A 93 -0.30 4.57 -0.23
CA VAL A 93 0.21 5.88 -0.65
C VAL A 93 0.87 5.79 -2.03
N SER A 94 1.76 4.83 -2.24
CA SER A 94 2.46 4.65 -3.52
C SER A 94 1.48 4.36 -4.66
N TYR A 95 0.49 3.51 -4.41
CA TYR A 95 -0.53 3.15 -5.40
C TYR A 95 -1.38 4.37 -5.80
N VAL A 96 -1.87 5.14 -4.83
CA VAL A 96 -2.69 6.32 -5.09
C VAL A 96 -1.92 7.36 -5.89
N TYR A 97 -0.67 7.65 -5.50
CA TYR A 97 0.15 8.62 -6.22
C TYR A 97 0.53 8.16 -7.63
N ALA A 98 0.72 6.85 -7.84
CA ALA A 98 1.01 6.29 -9.16
C ALA A 98 -0.11 6.54 -10.18
N GLN A 99 -1.37 6.62 -9.74
CA GLN A 99 -2.50 6.96 -10.62
C GLN A 99 -2.41 8.39 -11.18
N PHE A 100 -1.59 9.23 -10.57
CA PHE A 100 -1.32 10.60 -11.01
C PHE A 100 0.07 10.76 -11.63
N GLY A 101 0.73 9.63 -11.97
CA GLY A 101 2.04 9.63 -12.61
C GLY A 101 3.22 9.91 -11.66
N VAL A 102 2.99 9.89 -10.35
CA VAL A 102 4.02 10.08 -9.33
C VAL A 102 4.46 8.73 -8.78
N SER A 103 5.71 8.34 -9.05
CA SER A 103 6.28 7.10 -8.54
C SER A 103 6.91 7.31 -7.17
N LEU A 104 6.37 6.64 -6.16
CA LEU A 104 6.89 6.66 -4.80
C LEU A 104 7.40 5.27 -4.39
N PRO A 105 8.48 5.20 -3.58
CA PRO A 105 8.93 3.92 -3.04
C PRO A 105 7.86 3.27 -2.16
N HIS A 106 7.71 1.95 -2.23
CA HIS A 106 6.85 1.19 -1.32
C HIS A 106 7.55 0.99 0.02
N GLN A 107 7.76 2.09 0.72
CA GLN A 107 8.48 2.14 2.00
C GLN A 107 8.23 3.49 2.68
N SER A 108 7.80 3.50 3.94
CA SER A 108 7.47 4.74 4.67
C SER A 108 8.62 5.74 4.72
N GLU A 109 9.83 5.26 4.98
CA GLU A 109 11.05 6.09 5.02
C GLU A 109 11.44 6.62 3.64
N GLY A 110 11.24 5.81 2.60
CA GLY A 110 11.46 6.22 1.21
C GLY A 110 10.48 7.31 0.78
N ILE A 111 9.21 7.19 1.16
CA ILE A 111 8.19 8.22 0.91
C ILE A 111 8.55 9.51 1.65
N ARG A 112 9.02 9.41 2.91
CA ARG A 112 9.51 10.56 3.67
C ARG A 112 10.65 11.28 2.96
N ALA A 113 11.60 10.52 2.42
CA ALA A 113 12.74 11.09 1.70
C ALA A 113 12.35 11.75 0.37
N ALA A 114 11.25 11.30 -0.25
CA ALA A 114 10.75 11.85 -1.51
C ALA A 114 9.91 13.12 -1.32
N GLY A 115 9.43 13.38 -0.10
CA GLY A 115 8.56 14.53 0.19
C GLY A 115 9.30 15.71 0.82
N THR A 116 8.75 16.90 0.63
CA THR A 116 9.18 18.12 1.31
C THR A 116 8.35 18.33 2.57
N VAL A 117 9.02 18.51 3.71
CA VAL A 117 8.33 18.78 4.98
C VAL A 117 7.60 20.12 4.90
N VAL A 118 6.35 20.12 5.30
CA VAL A 118 5.51 21.32 5.44
C VAL A 118 4.97 21.40 6.88
N SER A 119 4.61 22.59 7.32
CA SER A 119 3.96 22.73 8.63
C SER A 119 2.53 22.19 8.58
N ALA A 120 1.98 21.79 9.73
CA ALA A 120 0.59 21.33 9.83
C ALA A 120 -0.42 22.39 9.33
N SER A 121 -0.10 23.67 9.49
CA SER A 121 -0.94 24.77 9.02
C SER A 121 -0.90 24.98 7.50
N GLU A 122 0.14 24.52 6.85
CA GLU A 122 0.32 24.57 5.39
C GLU A 122 -0.10 23.28 4.69
N ALA A 123 -0.37 22.22 5.48
CA ALA A 123 -0.77 20.93 4.96
C ALA A 123 -2.11 21.01 4.23
N ARG A 124 -2.21 20.35 3.09
CA ARG A 124 -3.38 20.34 2.20
C ARG A 124 -3.87 18.91 2.01
N PRO A 125 -5.18 18.72 1.76
CA PRO A 125 -5.68 17.41 1.36
C PRO A 125 -4.85 16.83 0.23
N GLY A 126 -4.39 15.60 0.37
CA GLY A 126 -3.48 14.95 -0.57
C GLY A 126 -2.01 14.99 -0.18
N ASP A 127 -1.58 15.83 0.75
CA ASP A 127 -0.24 15.70 1.34
C ASP A 127 -0.12 14.37 2.10
N VAL A 128 1.09 13.89 2.32
CA VAL A 128 1.35 12.67 3.10
C VAL A 128 1.54 13.04 4.56
N VAL A 129 1.01 12.23 5.46
CA VAL A 129 1.34 12.23 6.88
C VAL A 129 2.25 11.05 7.19
N TRP A 130 3.33 11.29 7.91
CA TRP A 130 4.38 10.33 8.17
C TRP A 130 4.73 10.24 9.65
N TRP A 131 5.02 9.03 10.09
CA TRP A 131 5.65 8.66 11.36
C TRP A 131 6.73 7.61 11.09
N PRO A 132 7.67 7.37 12.01
CA PRO A 132 8.58 6.23 11.89
C PRO A 132 7.82 4.92 11.66
N GLY A 133 8.02 4.32 10.49
CA GLY A 133 7.37 3.06 10.10
C GLY A 133 5.93 3.15 9.61
N HIS A 134 5.31 4.34 9.52
CA HIS A 134 3.93 4.49 9.07
C HIS A 134 3.70 5.74 8.21
N VAL A 135 2.74 5.63 7.30
CA VAL A 135 2.31 6.75 6.43
C VAL A 135 0.82 6.70 6.14
N GLY A 136 0.24 7.86 5.86
CA GLY A 136 -1.12 8.01 5.38
C GLY A 136 -1.26 9.21 4.45
N ILE A 137 -2.43 9.39 3.87
CA ILE A 137 -2.76 10.53 3.01
C ILE A 137 -3.63 11.51 3.82
N TYR A 138 -3.16 12.75 3.93
CA TYR A 138 -3.87 13.81 4.63
C TYR A 138 -5.12 14.24 3.87
N MET A 139 -6.22 14.36 4.58
CA MET A 139 -7.54 14.68 4.02
C MET A 139 -8.00 16.11 4.33
N GLY A 140 -7.18 16.86 5.07
CA GLY A 140 -7.60 18.14 5.64
C GLY A 140 -8.28 17.99 7.01
N ASN A 141 -8.42 19.11 7.73
CA ASN A 141 -9.12 19.16 9.01
C ASN A 141 -8.64 18.16 10.06
N GLY A 142 -7.35 17.82 10.04
CA GLY A 142 -6.79 16.85 10.96
C GLY A 142 -7.20 15.40 10.72
N MET A 143 -7.69 15.09 9.52
CA MET A 143 -8.09 13.74 9.11
C MET A 143 -7.13 13.16 8.08
N MET A 144 -7.08 11.83 8.01
CA MET A 144 -6.27 11.08 7.04
C MET A 144 -6.98 9.81 6.56
N VAL A 145 -6.47 9.26 5.47
CA VAL A 145 -6.73 7.88 5.05
C VAL A 145 -5.42 7.12 5.17
N ASP A 146 -5.43 6.02 5.91
CA ASP A 146 -4.27 5.14 6.07
C ASP A 146 -4.69 3.66 6.07
N ALA A 147 -3.77 2.78 5.67
CA ALA A 147 -3.93 1.34 5.90
C ALA A 147 -3.31 1.03 7.28
N ALA A 148 -4.17 0.88 8.28
CA ALA A 148 -3.77 0.89 9.68
C ALA A 148 -3.14 -0.44 10.13
N ASN A 149 -3.89 -1.53 10.03
CA ASN A 149 -3.48 -2.88 10.40
C ASN A 149 -4.48 -3.93 9.91
N GLU A 150 -4.18 -5.21 10.11
CA GLU A 150 -4.98 -6.35 9.65
C GLU A 150 -6.41 -6.39 10.22
N SER A 151 -6.63 -5.80 11.40
CA SER A 151 -7.95 -5.78 12.03
C SER A 151 -8.84 -4.65 11.50
N ILE A 152 -8.25 -3.60 10.98
CA ILE A 152 -8.94 -2.37 10.57
C ILE A 152 -8.97 -2.22 9.04
N GLY A 153 -7.85 -2.52 8.37
CA GLY A 153 -7.70 -2.24 6.95
C GLY A 153 -7.43 -0.77 6.66
N VAL A 154 -7.88 -0.33 5.50
CA VAL A 154 -7.83 1.09 5.11
C VAL A 154 -8.97 1.83 5.78
N GLN A 155 -8.64 2.90 6.49
CA GLN A 155 -9.59 3.69 7.26
C GLN A 155 -9.50 5.19 6.97
N TYR A 156 -10.57 5.90 7.30
CA TYR A 156 -10.60 7.35 7.44
C TYR A 156 -10.61 7.69 8.93
N ALA A 157 -9.55 8.30 9.42
CA ALA A 157 -9.34 8.53 10.84
C ALA A 157 -8.67 9.89 11.12
N SER A 158 -8.66 10.29 12.39
CA SER A 158 -7.90 11.46 12.81
C SER A 158 -6.40 11.21 12.69
N VAL A 159 -5.66 12.23 12.26
CA VAL A 159 -4.19 12.18 12.22
C VAL A 159 -3.66 11.96 13.63
N TYR A 160 -2.81 10.95 13.79
CA TYR A 160 -2.21 10.63 15.08
C TYR A 160 -1.23 11.72 15.52
N ALA A 161 -1.03 11.88 16.82
CA ALA A 161 -0.07 12.83 17.37
C ALA A 161 1.35 12.56 16.85
N GLY A 162 2.12 13.64 16.66
CA GLY A 162 3.53 13.53 16.24
C GLY A 162 3.73 13.32 14.73
N ALA A 163 2.71 13.51 13.92
CA ALA A 163 2.81 13.43 12.46
C ALA A 163 3.77 14.48 11.88
N THR A 164 4.53 14.08 10.88
CA THR A 164 5.24 14.98 9.97
C THR A 164 4.44 15.06 8.68
N TYR A 165 4.16 16.27 8.21
CA TYR A 165 3.44 16.49 6.96
C TYR A 165 4.43 16.66 5.81
N LEU A 166 4.18 15.99 4.69
CA LEU A 166 5.06 15.95 3.53
C LEU A 166 4.29 16.30 2.27
N ARG A 167 4.80 17.25 1.51
CA ARG A 167 4.30 17.53 0.17
C ARG A 167 5.10 16.77 -0.86
N ILE A 168 4.39 16.02 -1.68
CA ILE A 168 4.92 15.33 -2.83
C ILE A 168 4.66 16.20 -4.07
N SER A 169 5.68 16.46 -4.87
CA SER A 169 5.64 17.33 -6.06
C SER A 169 6.32 16.67 -7.25
#